data_f9d2f5dda845371726ebf6801789bf1d
#
_entry.id   f9d2f5dda845371726ebf6801789bf1d
#
_cell.length_a   1.000
_cell.length_b   1.000
_cell.length_c   1.000
_cell.angle_alpha   90.00
_cell.angle_beta   90.00
_cell.angle_gamma   90.00
#
_symmetry.space_group_name_H-M   'P 1'
#
loop_
_entity.id
_entity.type
_entity.pdbx_description
1 polymer ?
#
loop_
_entity_poly.entity_id
_entity_poly.type
_entity_poly.pdbx_seq_one_letter_code
_entity_poly.pdbx_strand_id
1 'polypeptide(L)'
;YKRQPLDHLGDELGLSKFHLLRAFQKETGLSPRQWAMQLRTRRAKSLLRNGVAAGEVAHDLGFADQSHLNRHFRAAYGITPGRYQSVLKR
;
A
#
# COMPACT_ATOMS: atom_id res chain seq x y z
N TYR A 1 -6.74 0.38 -6.89
CA TYR A 1 -7.92 0.00 -6.13
C TYR A 1 -9.11 0.85 -6.53
N LYS A 2 -10.12 0.23 -7.07
CA LYS A 2 -11.38 0.91 -7.36
C LYS A 2 -12.29 0.94 -6.14
N ARG A 3 -12.02 0.11 -5.15
CA ARG A 3 -12.85 -0.03 -3.97
C ARG A 3 -11.97 -0.11 -2.73
N GLN A 4 -12.36 0.59 -1.68
CA GLN A 4 -11.64 0.53 -0.40
C GLN A 4 -11.86 -0.84 0.24
N PRO A 5 -10.83 -1.48 0.79
CA PRO A 5 -10.99 -2.76 1.48
C PRO A 5 -12.01 -2.72 2.62
N LEU A 6 -12.11 -1.57 3.30
CA LEU A 6 -13.08 -1.41 4.38
C LEU A 6 -14.52 -1.40 3.90
N ASP A 7 -14.80 -0.91 2.69
CA ASP A 7 -16.14 -0.94 2.13
C ASP A 7 -16.62 -2.38 1.94
N HIS A 8 -15.73 -3.21 1.38
CA HIS A 8 -16.04 -4.61 1.16
C HIS A 8 -16.25 -5.36 2.48
N LEU A 9 -15.37 -5.13 3.45
CA LEU A 9 -15.46 -5.79 4.75
C LEU A 9 -16.72 -5.36 5.51
N GLY A 10 -17.09 -4.08 5.44
CA GLY A 10 -18.31 -3.58 6.03
C GLY A 10 -19.54 -4.25 5.47
N ASP A 11 -19.59 -4.43 4.14
CA ASP A 11 -20.69 -5.11 3.47
C ASP A 11 -20.83 -6.56 3.96
N GLU A 12 -19.72 -7.27 4.07
CA GLU A 12 -19.72 -8.66 4.54
C GLU A 12 -20.19 -8.82 5.98
N LEU A 13 -19.79 -7.91 6.85
CA LEU A 13 -20.10 -7.97 8.26
C LEU A 13 -21.43 -7.34 8.62
N GLY A 14 -22.12 -6.71 7.66
CA GLY A 14 -23.37 -6.02 7.91
C GLY A 14 -23.21 -4.79 8.80
N LEU A 15 -22.01 -4.27 8.93
CA LEU A 15 -21.71 -3.07 9.71
C LEU A 15 -21.75 -1.84 8.82
N SER A 16 -22.16 -0.69 9.38
CA SER A 16 -22.05 0.55 8.65
C SER A 16 -20.56 0.87 8.46
N LYS A 17 -20.25 1.47 7.31
CA LYS A 17 -18.88 1.91 7.01
C LYS A 17 -18.31 2.77 8.15
N PHE A 18 -19.15 3.61 8.72
CA PHE A 18 -18.75 4.53 9.78
C PHE A 18 -18.30 3.79 11.05
N HIS A 19 -19.06 2.78 11.49
CA HIS A 19 -18.70 1.98 12.65
C HIS A 19 -17.43 1.18 12.40
N LEU A 20 -17.29 0.62 11.20
CA LEU A 20 -16.10 -0.13 10.82
C LEU A 20 -14.85 0.74 10.82
N LEU A 21 -14.96 1.98 10.31
CA LEU A 21 -13.86 2.93 10.31
C LEU A 21 -13.39 3.27 11.71
N ARG A 22 -14.32 3.50 12.62
CA ARG A 22 -13.99 3.78 14.03
C ARG A 22 -13.28 2.62 14.68
N ALA A 23 -13.80 1.41 14.51
CA ALA A 23 -13.21 0.21 15.06
C ALA A 23 -11.80 -0.01 14.51
N PHE A 24 -11.63 0.13 13.21
CA PHE A 24 -10.35 -0.03 12.54
C PHE A 24 -9.32 0.97 13.05
N GLN A 25 -9.70 2.24 13.16
CA GLN A 25 -8.81 3.30 13.63
C GLN A 25 -8.41 3.08 15.09
N LYS A 26 -9.34 2.64 15.92
CA LYS A 26 -9.08 2.33 17.32
C LYS A 26 -8.11 1.17 17.48
N GLU A 27 -8.28 0.12 16.69
CA GLU A 27 -7.44 -1.08 16.77
C GLU A 27 -6.04 -0.87 16.19
N THR A 28 -5.94 -0.16 15.07
CA THR A 28 -4.69 -0.05 14.31
C THR A 28 -3.99 1.28 14.46
N GLY A 29 -4.70 2.33 14.88
CA GLY A 29 -4.18 3.68 14.90
C GLY A 29 -4.09 4.31 13.52
N LEU A 30 -4.58 3.64 12.48
CA LEU A 30 -4.47 4.08 11.09
C LEU A 30 -5.83 4.52 10.53
N SER A 31 -5.82 5.56 9.71
CA SER A 31 -6.98 5.88 8.88
C SER A 31 -7.10 4.86 7.73
N PRO A 32 -8.29 4.73 7.11
CA PRO A 32 -8.43 3.86 5.94
C PRO A 32 -7.47 4.19 4.82
N ARG A 33 -7.21 5.49 4.60
CA ARG A 33 -6.28 5.95 3.58
C ARG A 33 -4.85 5.49 3.89
N GLN A 34 -4.44 5.61 5.15
CA GLN A 34 -3.11 5.15 5.57
C GLN A 34 -2.96 3.65 5.43
N TRP A 35 -4.00 2.91 5.81
CA TRP A 35 -4.00 1.45 5.68
C TRP A 35 -3.94 1.01 4.22
N ALA A 36 -4.73 1.64 3.35
CA ALA A 36 -4.70 1.35 1.91
C ALA A 36 -3.31 1.64 1.32
N MET A 37 -2.69 2.73 1.76
CA MET A 37 -1.34 3.09 1.31
C MET A 37 -0.30 2.05 1.77
N GLN A 38 -0.42 1.55 2.99
CA GLN A 38 0.46 0.49 3.47
C GLN A 38 0.30 -0.80 2.67
N LEU A 39 -0.93 -1.15 2.29
CA LEU A 39 -1.18 -2.31 1.43
C LEU A 39 -0.53 -2.16 0.07
N ARG A 40 -0.67 -0.98 -0.55
CA ARG A 40 -0.03 -0.69 -1.84
C ARG A 40 1.48 -0.80 -1.74
N THR A 41 2.06 -0.26 -0.68
CA THR A 41 3.51 -0.30 -0.46
C THR A 41 3.99 -1.74 -0.27
N ARG A 42 3.22 -2.56 0.44
CA ARG A 42 3.53 -3.97 0.61
C ARG A 42 3.45 -4.73 -0.70
N ARG A 43 2.44 -4.44 -1.54
CA ARG A 43 2.33 -5.02 -2.88
C ARG A 43 3.48 -4.59 -3.77
N ALA A 44 3.90 -3.31 -3.64
CA ALA A 44 5.05 -2.82 -4.38
C ALA A 44 6.28 -3.64 -4.08
N LYS A 45 6.51 -3.97 -2.82
CA LYS A 45 7.64 -4.79 -2.41
C LYS A 45 7.63 -6.15 -3.10
N SER A 46 6.48 -6.79 -3.19
CA SER A 46 6.32 -8.08 -3.86
C SER A 46 6.62 -8.00 -5.36
N LEU A 47 6.08 -6.98 -6.04
CA LEU A 47 6.33 -6.78 -7.48
C LEU A 47 7.79 -6.47 -7.77
N LEU A 48 8.41 -5.64 -6.94
CA LEU A 48 9.83 -5.32 -7.08
C LEU A 48 10.70 -6.57 -6.89
N ARG A 49 10.33 -7.41 -5.95
CA ARG A 49 11.03 -8.68 -5.72
C ARG A 49 10.97 -9.57 -6.97
N ASN A 50 9.86 -9.53 -7.68
CA ASN A 50 9.66 -10.30 -8.91
C ASN A 50 10.28 -9.64 -10.15
N GLY A 51 11.01 -8.54 -9.98
CA GLY A 51 11.75 -7.91 -11.06
C GLY A 51 10.99 -6.82 -11.83
N VAL A 52 9.81 -6.42 -11.38
CA VAL A 52 9.05 -5.35 -12.05
C VAL A 52 9.73 -4.02 -11.77
N ALA A 53 9.92 -3.21 -12.82
CA ALA A 53 10.58 -1.91 -12.69
C ALA A 53 9.77 -0.96 -11.81
N ALA A 54 10.46 -0.12 -11.03
CA ALA A 54 9.83 0.78 -10.07
C ALA A 54 8.80 1.73 -10.70
N GLY A 55 9.07 2.24 -11.89
CA GLY A 55 8.12 3.09 -12.60
C GLY A 55 6.84 2.37 -12.96
N GLU A 56 6.95 1.11 -13.40
CA GLU A 56 5.82 0.26 -13.72
C GLU A 56 5.03 -0.10 -12.47
N VAL A 57 5.70 -0.41 -11.37
CA VAL A 57 5.06 -0.67 -10.08
C VAL A 57 4.23 0.53 -9.63
N ALA A 58 4.80 1.73 -9.72
CA ALA A 58 4.09 2.96 -9.35
C ALA A 58 2.82 3.13 -10.16
N HIS A 59 2.91 2.94 -11.47
CA HIS A 59 1.76 3.04 -12.36
C HIS A 59 0.70 1.98 -12.03
N ASP A 60 1.10 0.73 -11.91
CA ASP A 60 0.17 -0.40 -11.72
C ASP A 60 -0.58 -0.32 -10.39
N LEU A 61 0.06 0.19 -9.36
CA LEU A 61 -0.55 0.26 -8.02
C LEU A 61 -1.24 1.59 -7.72
N GLY A 62 -1.27 2.50 -8.69
CA GLY A 62 -2.01 3.76 -8.54
C GLY A 62 -1.28 4.82 -7.73
N PHE A 63 0.06 4.77 -7.64
CA PHE A 63 0.82 5.89 -7.12
C PHE A 63 0.80 7.04 -8.15
N ALA A 64 0.86 8.26 -7.67
CA ALA A 64 0.83 9.43 -8.55
C ALA A 64 1.99 9.39 -9.56
N ASP A 65 3.19 9.01 -9.08
CA ASP A 65 4.38 8.85 -9.90
C ASP A 65 5.40 8.00 -9.13
N GLN A 66 6.56 7.78 -9.73
CA GLN A 66 7.62 7.00 -9.10
C GLN A 66 8.16 7.66 -7.83
N SER A 67 8.21 8.99 -7.80
CA SER A 67 8.66 9.72 -6.61
C SER A 67 7.73 9.48 -5.42
N HIS A 68 6.43 9.41 -5.67
CA HIS A 68 5.43 9.11 -4.66
C HIS A 68 5.65 7.70 -4.08
N LEU A 69 5.87 6.72 -4.95
CA LEU A 69 6.23 5.36 -4.53
C LEU A 69 7.51 5.36 -3.71
N ASN A 70 8.55 6.06 -4.17
CA ASN A 70 9.84 6.12 -3.49
C ASN A 70 9.70 6.63 -2.06
N ARG A 71 8.92 7.69 -1.85
CA ARG A 71 8.72 8.27 -0.53
C ARG A 71 8.04 7.29 0.42
N HIS A 72 6.97 6.66 -0.02
CA HIS A 72 6.22 5.72 0.82
C HIS A 72 7.01 4.44 1.08
N PHE A 73 7.69 3.93 0.07
CA PHE A 73 8.50 2.73 0.20
C PHE A 73 9.67 2.96 1.17
N ARG A 74 10.37 4.07 1.02
CA ARG A 74 11.48 4.41 1.89
C ARG A 74 11.03 4.62 3.33
N ALA A 75 9.88 5.27 3.53
CA ALA A 75 9.33 5.45 4.87
C ALA A 75 8.99 4.11 5.54
N ALA A 76 8.52 3.14 4.76
CA ALA A 76 8.12 1.83 5.28
C ALA A 76 9.31 0.89 5.50
N TYR A 77 10.28 0.90 4.60
CA TYR A 77 11.35 -0.11 4.58
C TYR A 77 12.76 0.44 4.71
N GLY A 78 12.93 1.75 4.77
CA GLY A 78 14.23 2.38 4.97
C GLY A 78 15.12 2.51 3.74
N ILE A 79 14.71 1.96 2.59
CA ILE A 79 15.45 2.04 1.33
C ILE A 79 14.50 2.34 0.18
N THR A 80 15.04 2.81 -0.93
CA THR A 80 14.24 3.09 -2.13
C THR A 80 13.91 1.79 -2.87
N PRO A 81 12.86 1.79 -3.71
CA PRO A 81 12.54 0.62 -4.55
C PRO A 81 13.70 0.18 -5.43
N GLY A 82 14.40 1.13 -6.04
CA GLY A 82 15.53 0.81 -6.91
C GLY A 82 16.68 0.16 -6.13
N ARG A 83 16.97 0.68 -4.94
CA ARG A 83 17.99 0.09 -4.07
C ARG A 83 17.59 -1.32 -3.63
N TYR A 84 16.34 -1.51 -3.27
CA TYR A 84 15.80 -2.82 -2.88
C TYR A 84 16.01 -3.85 -4.00
N GLN A 85 15.64 -3.52 -5.23
CA GLN A 85 15.86 -4.40 -6.38
C GLN A 85 17.33 -4.68 -6.62
N SER A 86 18.16 -3.66 -6.51
CA SER A 86 19.60 -3.79 -6.71
C SER A 86 20.23 -4.79 -5.74
N VAL A 87 19.82 -4.74 -4.49
CA VAL A 87 20.31 -5.65 -3.45
C VAL A 87 19.89 -7.10 -3.75
N LEU A 88 18.67 -7.30 -4.22
CA LEU A 88 18.15 -8.63 -4.51
C LEU A 88 18.82 -9.31 -5.71
N LYS A 89 19.42 -8.54 -6.60
CA LYS A 89 20.09 -9.08 -7.80
C LYS A 89 21.49 -9.61 -7.53
N ARG A 90 21.99 -9.50 -6.34
CA ARG A 90 23.33 -9.97 -5.98
C ARG A 90 23.38 -11.48 -5.74
#